data_fb1800a3906870585f84e08b5c180aac
#
_entry.id   fb1800a3906870585f84e08b5c180aac
#
_cell.length_a   1.000
_cell.length_b   1.000
_cell.length_c   1.000
_cell.angle_alpha   90.00
_cell.angle_beta   90.00
_cell.angle_gamma   90.00
#
_symmetry.space_group_name_H-M   'P 1'
#
loop_
_entity.id
_entity.type
_entity.pdbx_description
1 polymer ?
#
loop_
_entity_poly.entity_id
_entity_poly.type
_entity_poly.pdbx_seq_one_letter_code
_entity_poly.pdbx_strand_id
1 'polypeptide(L)'
;AAGLIRHLIRHLATDTSVWSDDVWVVDSTPVECARSRETVKRSDLAGWASYGYCASHSRFFWGLRLHLVCTLSGLPVAFALTGAKADERTTLIGMFEDDPELLDQRSGQMLLADKNYYGRDFEHSLDQVGLSLLRPSRKGEPPRAGAEFFRPLRQVIESINQTFKGQLDLERHGGRTPGGVVARVLQRILALTAVVWHNDRTGQPVLRSLTAYDH
;
A
#
# COMPACT_ATOMS: atom_id res chain seq x y z
N ALA A 1 -21.27 -3.83 -1.29
CA ALA A 1 -20.16 -4.78 -1.56
C ALA A 1 -18.82 -4.28 -0.98
N ALA A 2 -18.37 -3.04 -1.29
CA ALA A 2 -17.06 -2.53 -0.85
C ALA A 2 -16.90 -2.53 0.69
N GLY A 3 -17.89 -2.11 1.45
CA GLY A 3 -17.85 -2.12 2.92
C GLY A 3 -17.66 -3.52 3.50
N LEU A 4 -18.38 -4.52 2.98
CA LEU A 4 -18.22 -5.91 3.40
C LEU A 4 -16.81 -6.44 3.11
N ILE A 5 -16.24 -6.13 1.92
CA ILE A 5 -14.91 -6.58 1.57
C ILE A 5 -13.86 -5.93 2.52
N ARG A 6 -13.98 -4.64 2.83
CA ARG A 6 -13.12 -3.97 3.81
C ARG A 6 -13.20 -4.62 5.20
N HIS A 7 -14.43 -4.93 5.64
CA HIS A 7 -14.66 -5.61 6.91
C HIS A 7 -13.97 -6.99 6.94
N LEU A 8 -14.12 -7.78 5.87
CA LEU A 8 -13.44 -9.08 5.76
C LEU A 8 -11.91 -8.97 5.76
N ILE A 9 -11.36 -8.00 5.03
CA ILE A 9 -9.91 -7.74 5.03
C ILE A 9 -9.45 -7.46 6.47
N ARG A 10 -10.11 -6.55 7.19
CA ARG A 10 -9.76 -6.23 8.57
C ARG A 10 -9.88 -7.45 9.48
N HIS A 11 -10.98 -8.18 9.39
CA HIS A 11 -11.25 -9.35 10.22
C HIS A 11 -10.17 -10.43 10.02
N LEU A 12 -9.84 -10.77 8.78
CA LEU A 12 -8.79 -11.75 8.49
C LEU A 12 -7.41 -11.24 8.92
N ALA A 13 -7.10 -9.95 8.69
CA ALA A 13 -5.83 -9.38 9.05
C ALA A 13 -5.59 -9.41 10.56
N THR A 14 -6.57 -8.99 11.36
CA THR A 14 -6.48 -8.98 12.84
C THR A 14 -6.40 -10.37 13.46
N ASP A 15 -6.84 -11.41 12.73
CA ASP A 15 -6.79 -12.81 13.15
C ASP A 15 -5.45 -13.50 12.81
N THR A 16 -4.44 -12.77 12.33
CA THR A 16 -3.09 -13.30 12.05
C THR A 16 -2.09 -12.95 13.14
N SER A 17 -1.07 -13.80 13.33
CA SER A 17 0.06 -13.52 14.24
C SER A 17 0.90 -12.32 13.75
N VAL A 18 0.96 -12.09 12.44
CA VAL A 18 1.73 -11.00 11.82
C VAL A 18 1.02 -9.64 11.88
N TRP A 19 -0.21 -9.57 12.37
CA TRP A 19 -0.90 -8.31 12.63
C TRP A 19 -0.16 -7.43 13.64
N SER A 20 0.46 -8.04 14.64
CA SER A 20 1.19 -7.37 15.70
C SER A 20 2.65 -7.03 15.37
N ASP A 21 3.06 -7.16 14.12
CA ASP A 21 4.41 -6.80 13.65
C ASP A 21 4.76 -5.35 14.01
N ASP A 22 5.93 -5.12 14.62
CA ASP A 22 6.40 -3.80 15.08
C ASP A 22 6.90 -2.92 13.92
N VAL A 23 6.98 -3.47 12.73
CA VAL A 23 7.49 -2.78 11.54
C VAL A 23 6.50 -2.85 10.40
N TRP A 24 6.08 -1.70 9.94
CA TRP A 24 5.29 -1.56 8.71
C TRP A 24 6.12 -0.99 7.57
N VAL A 25 5.75 -1.35 6.36
CA VAL A 25 6.28 -0.77 5.13
C VAL A 25 5.17 -0.01 4.41
N VAL A 26 5.49 1.19 3.91
CA VAL A 26 4.55 1.99 3.13
C VAL A 26 5.09 2.25 1.74
N ASP A 27 4.22 2.10 0.75
CA ASP A 27 4.50 2.47 -0.64
C ASP A 27 3.19 2.70 -1.41
N SER A 28 3.32 3.24 -2.61
CA SER A 28 2.20 3.43 -3.51
C SER A 28 2.48 2.82 -4.88
N THR A 29 1.45 2.25 -5.49
CA THR A 29 1.57 1.64 -6.81
C THR A 29 0.50 2.17 -7.77
N PRO A 30 0.85 2.40 -9.07
CA PRO A 30 -0.12 2.80 -10.08
C PRO A 30 -1.23 1.77 -10.28
N VAL A 31 -2.45 2.28 -10.46
CA VAL A 31 -3.63 1.53 -10.90
C VAL A 31 -4.06 2.15 -12.23
N GLU A 32 -3.54 1.62 -13.33
CA GLU A 32 -3.79 2.15 -14.67
C GLU A 32 -5.23 1.88 -15.09
N CYS A 33 -6.00 2.92 -15.43
CA CYS A 33 -7.41 2.83 -15.76
C CYS A 33 -7.69 2.98 -17.27
N ALA A 34 -6.80 3.64 -18.01
CA ALA A 34 -6.90 3.76 -19.46
C ALA A 34 -5.55 4.03 -20.11
N ARG A 35 -5.39 3.57 -21.37
CA ARG A 35 -4.19 3.74 -22.18
C ARG A 35 -4.39 4.71 -23.35
N SER A 36 -5.58 4.75 -23.92
CA SER A 36 -5.87 5.62 -25.05
C SER A 36 -6.53 6.94 -24.61
N ARG A 37 -6.24 8.02 -25.33
CA ARG A 37 -6.86 9.33 -25.10
C ARG A 37 -8.37 9.29 -25.25
N GLU A 38 -8.89 8.48 -26.18
CA GLU A 38 -10.32 8.34 -26.40
C GLU A 38 -11.02 7.65 -25.23
N THR A 39 -10.38 6.62 -24.64
CA THR A 39 -10.89 5.98 -23.43
C THR A 39 -10.92 6.97 -22.27
N VAL A 40 -9.86 7.76 -22.07
CA VAL A 40 -9.79 8.79 -21.02
C VAL A 40 -10.95 9.79 -21.12
N LYS A 41 -11.22 10.29 -22.33
CA LYS A 41 -12.29 11.29 -22.56
C LYS A 41 -13.71 10.78 -22.23
N ARG A 42 -13.95 9.48 -22.39
CA ARG A 42 -15.26 8.84 -22.22
C ARG A 42 -15.39 8.05 -20.92
N SER A 43 -14.40 8.13 -20.06
CA SER A 43 -14.35 7.33 -18.83
C SER A 43 -15.21 7.93 -17.72
N ASP A 44 -16.01 7.12 -17.06
CA ASP A 44 -16.72 7.48 -15.83
C ASP A 44 -15.77 7.79 -14.65
N LEU A 45 -14.48 7.53 -14.83
CA LEU A 45 -13.42 7.85 -13.85
C LEU A 45 -12.89 9.28 -14.01
N ALA A 46 -13.34 10.05 -15.02
CA ALA A 46 -12.96 11.44 -15.18
C ALA A 46 -13.31 12.25 -13.93
N GLY A 47 -12.37 13.10 -13.47
CA GLY A 47 -12.53 13.85 -12.22
C GLY A 47 -11.95 13.15 -10.98
N TRP A 48 -11.83 11.81 -10.99
CA TRP A 48 -11.12 11.05 -9.95
C TRP A 48 -9.77 10.53 -10.45
N ALA A 49 -9.74 9.83 -11.58
CA ALA A 49 -8.50 9.42 -12.23
C ALA A 49 -7.77 10.61 -12.86
N SER A 50 -6.46 10.59 -12.82
CA SER A 50 -5.61 11.64 -13.37
C SER A 50 -4.34 11.07 -14.01
N TYR A 51 -3.62 11.91 -14.77
CA TYR A 51 -2.30 11.52 -15.26
C TYR A 51 -1.29 11.56 -14.12
N GLY A 52 -0.54 10.47 -13.96
CA GLY A 52 0.57 10.33 -13.04
C GLY A 52 1.82 9.83 -13.74
N TYR A 53 2.96 9.92 -13.06
CA TYR A 53 4.23 9.38 -13.53
C TYR A 53 4.66 8.21 -12.65
N CYS A 54 5.00 7.09 -13.29
CA CYS A 54 5.56 5.93 -12.63
C CYS A 54 7.08 5.91 -12.82
N ALA A 55 7.82 6.32 -11.79
CA ALA A 55 9.28 6.45 -11.85
C ALA A 55 9.96 5.09 -12.10
N SER A 56 9.47 3.99 -11.50
CA SER A 56 10.03 2.65 -11.66
C SER A 56 9.97 2.12 -13.10
N HIS A 57 9.01 2.58 -13.89
CA HIS A 57 8.84 2.22 -15.30
C HIS A 57 9.11 3.37 -16.26
N SER A 58 9.53 4.53 -15.76
CA SER A 58 9.80 5.74 -16.54
C SER A 58 8.68 6.11 -17.52
N ARG A 59 7.41 5.91 -17.11
CA ARG A 59 6.25 6.15 -17.98
C ARG A 59 5.14 6.94 -17.29
N PHE A 60 4.41 7.69 -18.12
CA PHE A 60 3.13 8.27 -17.69
C PHE A 60 2.01 7.22 -17.79
N PHE A 61 1.05 7.31 -16.88
CA PHE A 61 -0.18 6.52 -16.91
C PHE A 61 -1.36 7.44 -16.59
N TRP A 62 -2.56 7.04 -16.98
CA TRP A 62 -3.80 7.67 -16.54
C TRP A 62 -4.56 6.70 -15.66
N GLY A 63 -4.88 7.12 -14.46
CA GLY A 63 -5.55 6.24 -13.50
C GLY A 63 -5.51 6.76 -12.07
N LEU A 64 -5.43 5.83 -11.17
CA LEU A 64 -5.41 6.01 -9.74
C LEU A 64 -4.08 5.52 -9.17
N ARG A 65 -3.90 5.72 -7.87
CA ARG A 65 -2.77 5.21 -7.11
C ARG A 65 -3.28 4.47 -5.89
N LEU A 66 -2.85 3.23 -5.72
CA LEU A 66 -3.09 2.45 -4.53
C LEU A 66 -1.96 2.71 -3.54
N HIS A 67 -2.29 3.28 -2.40
CA HIS A 67 -1.39 3.44 -1.25
C HIS A 67 -1.60 2.25 -0.32
N LEU A 68 -0.51 1.64 0.13
CA LEU A 68 -0.52 0.46 0.98
C LEU A 68 0.41 0.65 2.16
N VAL A 69 -0.07 0.28 3.34
CA VAL A 69 0.74 0.00 4.51
C VAL A 69 0.63 -1.49 4.77
N CYS A 70 1.76 -2.18 4.84
CA CYS A 70 1.80 -3.63 5.05
C CYS A 70 2.79 -3.98 6.16
N THR A 71 2.62 -5.12 6.81
CA THR A 71 3.68 -5.72 7.65
C THR A 71 4.86 -6.18 6.80
N LEU A 72 5.99 -6.54 7.41
CA LEU A 72 7.13 -7.11 6.68
C LEU A 72 6.80 -8.43 5.97
N SER A 73 5.83 -9.16 6.49
CA SER A 73 5.31 -10.38 5.88
C SER A 73 4.36 -10.12 4.70
N GLY A 74 4.02 -8.85 4.44
CA GLY A 74 3.17 -8.44 3.33
C GLY A 74 1.67 -8.41 3.62
N LEU A 75 1.26 -8.53 4.89
CA LEU A 75 -0.13 -8.38 5.28
C LEU A 75 -0.57 -6.91 5.13
N PRO A 76 -1.58 -6.59 4.32
CA PRO A 76 -2.13 -5.24 4.25
C PRO A 76 -2.80 -4.83 5.57
N VAL A 77 -2.35 -3.74 6.19
CA VAL A 77 -2.90 -3.20 7.45
C VAL A 77 -3.71 -1.93 7.22
N ALA A 78 -3.31 -1.10 6.26
CA ALA A 78 -4.08 0.06 5.82
C ALA A 78 -3.89 0.30 4.32
N PHE A 79 -4.89 0.88 3.68
CA PHE A 79 -4.85 1.17 2.24
C PHE A 79 -5.81 2.29 1.85
N ALA A 80 -5.40 3.07 0.84
CA ALA A 80 -6.24 4.08 0.19
C ALA A 80 -6.08 4.03 -1.33
N LEU A 81 -7.14 4.40 -2.04
CA LEU A 81 -7.14 4.54 -3.49
C LEU A 81 -7.45 5.99 -3.84
N THR A 82 -6.52 6.67 -4.47
CA THR A 82 -6.59 8.11 -4.77
C THR A 82 -6.36 8.39 -6.25
N GLY A 83 -6.59 9.61 -6.71
CA GLY A 83 -6.12 10.06 -8.02
C GLY A 83 -4.59 9.98 -8.11
N ALA A 84 -4.07 9.73 -9.33
CA ALA A 84 -2.64 9.48 -9.53
C ALA A 84 -1.70 10.64 -9.13
N LYS A 85 -2.24 11.86 -8.92
CA LYS A 85 -1.50 13.05 -8.49
C LYS A 85 -1.56 13.32 -6.98
N ALA A 86 -2.31 12.54 -6.21
CA ALA A 86 -2.41 12.74 -4.77
C ALA A 86 -1.01 12.66 -4.12
N ASP A 87 -0.77 13.52 -3.15
CA ASP A 87 0.47 13.51 -2.38
C ASP A 87 0.48 12.28 -1.45
N GLU A 88 1.56 11.50 -1.51
CA GLU A 88 1.68 10.24 -0.78
C GLU A 88 1.71 10.44 0.73
N ARG A 89 2.29 11.55 1.20
CA ARG A 89 2.41 11.89 2.62
C ARG A 89 1.06 12.31 3.20
N THR A 90 0.36 13.20 2.50
CA THR A 90 -1.00 13.63 2.88
C THR A 90 -1.95 12.44 2.89
N THR A 91 -1.84 11.55 1.89
CA THR A 91 -2.67 10.35 1.84
C THR A 91 -2.38 9.42 3.02
N LEU A 92 -1.11 9.24 3.38
CA LEU A 92 -0.72 8.39 4.50
C LEU A 92 -1.27 8.92 5.84
N ILE A 93 -1.14 10.22 6.09
CA ILE A 93 -1.71 10.83 7.30
C ILE A 93 -3.23 10.62 7.32
N GLY A 94 -3.92 10.93 6.19
CA GLY A 94 -5.37 10.71 6.09
C GLY A 94 -5.80 9.27 6.35
N MET A 95 -5.00 8.27 5.95
CA MET A 95 -5.29 6.86 6.25
C MET A 95 -5.32 6.57 7.75
N PHE A 96 -4.43 7.20 8.53
CA PHE A 96 -4.36 7.04 9.98
C PHE A 96 -5.43 7.89 10.70
N GLU A 97 -5.77 9.06 10.17
CA GLU A 97 -6.87 9.89 10.67
C GLU A 97 -8.24 9.22 10.47
N ASP A 98 -8.43 8.54 9.33
CA ASP A 98 -9.66 7.80 9.00
C ASP A 98 -9.84 6.52 9.85
N ASP A 99 -8.76 5.97 10.40
CA ASP A 99 -8.76 4.74 11.18
C ASP A 99 -7.83 4.86 12.41
N PRO A 100 -8.18 5.70 13.39
CA PRO A 100 -7.34 5.93 14.57
C PRO A 100 -7.17 4.67 15.43
N GLU A 101 -8.15 3.76 15.43
CA GLU A 101 -8.09 2.48 16.15
C GLU A 101 -6.93 1.60 15.67
N LEU A 102 -6.48 1.79 14.43
CA LEU A 102 -5.31 1.08 13.89
C LEU A 102 -4.03 1.36 14.70
N LEU A 103 -3.92 2.57 15.28
CA LEU A 103 -2.77 3.02 16.04
C LEU A 103 -2.90 2.76 17.55
N ASP A 104 -4.07 2.31 18.01
CA ASP A 104 -4.26 1.95 19.40
C ASP A 104 -3.26 0.88 19.83
N GLN A 105 -2.56 1.13 20.97
CA GLN A 105 -1.55 0.25 21.54
C GLN A 105 -0.32 0.00 20.63
N ARG A 106 -0.06 0.90 19.64
CA ARG A 106 1.08 0.79 18.71
C ARG A 106 2.11 1.91 18.89
N SER A 107 2.29 2.37 20.12
CA SER A 107 3.33 3.36 20.42
C SER A 107 4.71 2.82 20.05
N GLY A 108 5.48 3.59 19.29
CA GLY A 108 6.79 3.19 18.80
C GLY A 108 6.78 2.31 17.54
N GLN A 109 5.61 2.10 16.92
CA GLN A 109 5.51 1.39 15.63
C GLN A 109 6.45 2.02 14.60
N MET A 110 7.32 1.22 14.01
CA MET A 110 8.23 1.67 12.95
C MET A 110 7.55 1.65 11.60
N LEU A 111 7.68 2.74 10.85
CA LEU A 111 7.17 2.88 9.49
C LEU A 111 8.32 3.06 8.51
N LEU A 112 8.52 2.09 7.65
CA LEU A 112 9.53 2.12 6.58
C LEU A 112 8.93 2.74 5.33
N ALA A 113 9.59 3.76 4.79
CA ALA A 113 9.14 4.46 3.59
C ALA A 113 10.31 4.76 2.65
N ASP A 114 10.02 5.11 1.41
CA ASP A 114 11.02 5.59 0.50
C ASP A 114 11.46 7.03 0.84
N LYS A 115 12.48 7.55 0.14
CA LYS A 115 13.02 8.90 0.35
C LYS A 115 12.04 10.03 0.06
N ASN A 116 10.89 9.76 -0.58
CA ASN A 116 9.89 10.77 -0.93
C ASN A 116 8.92 11.05 0.24
N TYR A 117 8.88 10.18 1.24
CA TYR A 117 8.16 10.40 2.49
C TYR A 117 8.99 11.27 3.44
N TYR A 118 9.16 12.55 3.11
CA TYR A 118 9.99 13.50 3.85
C TYR A 118 9.21 14.79 4.14
N GLY A 119 9.68 15.53 5.14
CA GLY A 119 9.15 16.85 5.49
C GLY A 119 9.04 16.98 7.01
N ARG A 120 9.47 18.14 7.54
CA ARG A 120 9.45 18.37 8.99
C ARG A 120 8.07 18.20 9.59
N ASP A 121 7.06 18.83 8.99
CA ASP A 121 5.69 18.80 9.49
C ASP A 121 5.09 17.39 9.34
N PHE A 122 5.37 16.70 8.24
CA PHE A 122 4.94 15.32 8.02
C PHE A 122 5.58 14.36 9.04
N GLU A 123 6.90 14.43 9.24
CA GLU A 123 7.60 13.58 10.22
C GLU A 123 7.11 13.87 11.64
N HIS A 124 6.84 15.15 11.96
CA HIS A 124 6.26 15.55 13.25
C HIS A 124 4.84 14.99 13.44
N SER A 125 3.99 15.03 12.40
CA SER A 125 2.64 14.46 12.47
C SER A 125 2.67 12.95 12.75
N LEU A 126 3.63 12.21 12.20
CA LEU A 126 3.81 10.78 12.49
C LEU A 126 4.25 10.56 13.95
N ASP A 127 5.21 11.36 14.43
CA ASP A 127 5.66 11.28 15.83
C ASP A 127 4.53 11.54 16.83
N GLN A 128 3.64 12.50 16.53
CA GLN A 128 2.49 12.82 17.38
C GLN A 128 1.52 11.63 17.56
N VAL A 129 1.43 10.76 16.56
CA VAL A 129 0.60 9.53 16.63
C VAL A 129 1.40 8.29 17.01
N GLY A 130 2.63 8.46 17.50
CA GLY A 130 3.47 7.38 18.00
C GLY A 130 4.17 6.53 16.94
N LEU A 131 4.24 7.00 15.69
CA LEU A 131 4.91 6.33 14.58
C LEU A 131 6.32 6.85 14.37
N SER A 132 7.30 5.95 14.30
CA SER A 132 8.70 6.28 14.02
C SER A 132 9.02 6.05 12.55
N LEU A 133 9.28 7.13 11.80
CA LEU A 133 9.57 7.04 10.36
C LEU A 133 11.04 6.67 10.12
N LEU A 134 11.26 5.58 9.41
CA LEU A 134 12.56 5.18 8.87
C LEU A 134 12.56 5.31 7.34
N ARG A 135 13.41 6.20 6.81
CA ARG A 135 13.58 6.44 5.38
C ARG A 135 15.04 6.73 5.02
N PRO A 136 15.45 6.49 3.76
CA PRO A 136 16.76 6.91 3.29
C PRO A 136 16.95 8.41 3.36
N SER A 137 18.22 8.86 3.59
CA SER A 137 18.59 10.26 3.46
C SER A 137 18.43 10.74 2.01
N ARG A 138 17.97 11.97 1.84
CA ARG A 138 17.96 12.64 0.55
C ARG A 138 19.33 13.26 0.24
N LYS A 139 19.55 13.59 -1.02
CA LYS A 139 20.76 14.33 -1.43
C LYS A 139 20.87 15.64 -0.64
N GLY A 140 21.96 15.80 0.11
CA GLY A 140 22.20 16.96 0.96
C GLY A 140 21.71 16.84 2.39
N GLU A 141 21.02 15.75 2.76
CA GLU A 141 20.72 15.44 4.16
C GLU A 141 21.88 14.67 4.83
N PRO A 142 22.11 14.84 6.14
CA PRO A 142 23.00 13.97 6.90
C PRO A 142 22.55 12.50 6.81
N PRO A 143 23.48 11.54 6.98
CA PRO A 143 23.09 10.13 7.13
C PRO A 143 22.07 9.95 8.25
N ARG A 144 21.00 9.20 7.97
CA ARG A 144 19.96 8.86 8.97
C ARG A 144 20.30 7.54 9.62
N ALA A 145 19.92 7.37 10.88
CA ALA A 145 20.03 6.09 11.58
C ALA A 145 19.25 5.00 10.81
N GLY A 146 19.77 3.77 10.80
CA GLY A 146 19.13 2.65 10.15
C GLY A 146 19.29 2.57 8.63
N ALA A 147 20.15 3.41 8.04
CA ALA A 147 20.40 3.43 6.59
C ALA A 147 20.84 2.05 6.05
N GLU A 148 21.52 1.25 6.84
CA GLU A 148 21.97 -0.12 6.52
C GLU A 148 20.80 -1.09 6.32
N PHE A 149 19.67 -0.85 6.94
CA PHE A 149 18.48 -1.73 6.83
C PHE A 149 17.65 -1.46 5.59
N PHE A 150 17.84 -0.33 4.90
CA PHE A 150 16.98 0.02 3.77
C PHE A 150 17.10 -0.92 2.57
N ARG A 151 18.29 -1.44 2.30
CA ARG A 151 18.49 -2.30 1.12
C ARG A 151 17.65 -3.58 1.18
N PRO A 152 17.69 -4.38 2.25
CA PRO A 152 16.82 -5.56 2.37
C PRO A 152 15.33 -5.18 2.48
N LEU A 153 15.01 -4.08 3.16
CA LEU A 153 13.63 -3.65 3.36
C LEU A 153 12.96 -3.12 2.09
N ARG A 154 13.74 -2.50 1.20
CA ARG A 154 13.26 -2.12 -0.13
C ARG A 154 12.80 -3.32 -0.95
N GLN A 155 13.48 -4.46 -0.84
CA GLN A 155 13.07 -5.70 -1.51
C GLN A 155 11.71 -6.20 -1.01
N VAL A 156 11.36 -5.96 0.26
CA VAL A 156 10.03 -6.28 0.81
C VAL A 156 8.95 -5.50 0.05
N ILE A 157 9.11 -4.18 -0.06
CA ILE A 157 8.17 -3.30 -0.76
C ILE A 157 8.03 -3.70 -2.24
N GLU A 158 9.16 -3.92 -2.91
CA GLU A 158 9.20 -4.34 -4.31
C GLU A 158 8.49 -5.70 -4.51
N SER A 159 8.66 -6.64 -3.60
CA SER A 159 8.00 -7.95 -3.62
C SER A 159 6.47 -7.83 -3.46
N ILE A 160 5.99 -7.01 -2.51
CA ILE A 160 4.55 -6.75 -2.32
C ILE A 160 3.95 -6.17 -3.60
N ASN A 161 4.58 -5.13 -4.15
CA ASN A 161 4.11 -4.50 -5.38
C ASN A 161 4.12 -5.46 -6.57
N GLN A 162 5.13 -6.33 -6.66
CA GLN A 162 5.20 -7.36 -7.70
C GLN A 162 4.07 -8.38 -7.57
N THR A 163 3.68 -8.76 -6.36
CA THR A 163 2.51 -9.62 -6.13
C THR A 163 1.23 -8.97 -6.65
N PHE A 164 0.99 -7.69 -6.31
CA PHE A 164 -0.19 -6.98 -6.82
C PHE A 164 -0.19 -6.83 -8.35
N LYS A 165 0.95 -6.53 -8.97
CA LYS A 165 1.05 -6.32 -10.41
C LYS A 165 1.08 -7.61 -11.20
N GLY A 166 1.90 -8.58 -10.76
CA GLY A 166 2.17 -9.81 -11.49
C GLY A 166 1.18 -10.93 -11.19
N GLN A 167 0.95 -11.24 -9.91
CA GLN A 167 0.11 -12.38 -9.51
C GLN A 167 -1.38 -12.00 -9.39
N LEU A 168 -1.69 -10.77 -8.95
CA LEU A 168 -3.05 -10.28 -8.78
C LEU A 168 -3.53 -9.40 -9.93
N ASP A 169 -2.71 -9.18 -10.94
CA ASP A 169 -3.05 -8.46 -12.19
C ASP A 169 -3.70 -7.08 -11.92
N LEU A 170 -3.10 -6.30 -11.02
CA LEU A 170 -3.63 -4.99 -10.58
C LEU A 170 -3.78 -4.01 -11.77
N GLU A 171 -2.86 -4.07 -12.73
CA GLU A 171 -2.88 -3.21 -13.92
C GLU A 171 -4.00 -3.57 -14.90
N ARG A 172 -4.60 -4.76 -14.78
CA ARG A 172 -5.73 -5.24 -15.60
C ARG A 172 -6.96 -5.51 -14.75
N HIS A 173 -7.24 -4.62 -13.79
CA HIS A 173 -8.34 -4.79 -12.85
C HIS A 173 -9.73 -4.86 -13.49
N GLY A 174 -9.90 -4.35 -14.72
CA GLY A 174 -11.16 -4.44 -15.51
C GLY A 174 -12.31 -3.59 -15.00
N GLY A 175 -12.11 -2.75 -13.98
CA GLY A 175 -13.11 -1.80 -13.50
C GLY A 175 -13.26 -0.60 -14.44
N ARG A 176 -14.48 -0.20 -14.75
CA ARG A 176 -14.77 0.94 -15.65
C ARG A 176 -15.48 2.10 -14.94
N THR A 177 -16.11 1.84 -13.81
CA THR A 177 -16.78 2.83 -12.96
C THR A 177 -16.04 2.99 -11.64
N PRO A 178 -16.19 4.10 -10.89
CA PRO A 178 -15.55 4.28 -9.59
C PRO A 178 -15.79 3.11 -8.63
N GLY A 179 -17.05 2.71 -8.45
CA GLY A 179 -17.40 1.56 -7.60
C GLY A 179 -16.83 0.23 -8.11
N GLY A 180 -16.76 0.05 -9.43
CA GLY A 180 -16.17 -1.11 -10.07
C GLY A 180 -14.67 -1.21 -9.82
N VAL A 181 -13.92 -0.10 -9.97
CA VAL A 181 -12.48 -0.07 -9.68
C VAL A 181 -12.21 -0.33 -8.21
N VAL A 182 -12.94 0.34 -7.30
CA VAL A 182 -12.82 0.11 -5.85
C VAL A 182 -13.03 -1.36 -5.52
N ALA A 183 -14.13 -1.97 -5.99
CA ALA A 183 -14.42 -3.37 -5.73
C ALA A 183 -13.31 -4.30 -6.24
N ARG A 184 -12.79 -4.05 -7.45
CA ARG A 184 -11.73 -4.86 -8.07
C ARG A 184 -10.38 -4.73 -7.33
N VAL A 185 -10.04 -3.54 -6.87
CA VAL A 185 -8.83 -3.33 -6.05
C VAL A 185 -8.98 -4.01 -4.69
N LEU A 186 -10.13 -3.83 -4.02
CA LEU A 186 -10.40 -4.48 -2.73
C LEU A 186 -10.38 -6.02 -2.82
N GLN A 187 -10.87 -6.61 -3.91
CA GLN A 187 -10.78 -8.06 -4.14
C GLN A 187 -9.34 -8.55 -4.18
N ARG A 188 -8.41 -7.77 -4.72
CA ARG A 188 -6.98 -8.11 -4.76
C ARG A 188 -6.32 -8.01 -3.39
N ILE A 189 -6.68 -6.98 -2.64
CA ILE A 189 -6.22 -6.82 -1.26
C ILE A 189 -6.75 -7.99 -0.41
N LEU A 190 -8.03 -8.32 -0.54
CA LEU A 190 -8.63 -9.46 0.15
C LEU A 190 -7.95 -10.78 -0.22
N ALA A 191 -7.62 -11.00 -1.49
CA ALA A 191 -6.93 -12.21 -1.94
C ALA A 191 -5.57 -12.37 -1.25
N LEU A 192 -4.75 -11.32 -1.22
CA LEU A 192 -3.46 -11.36 -0.52
C LEU A 192 -3.65 -11.55 0.99
N THR A 193 -4.58 -10.84 1.60
CA THR A 193 -4.88 -10.98 3.03
C THR A 193 -5.31 -12.40 3.38
N ALA A 194 -6.18 -13.00 2.56
CA ALA A 194 -6.68 -14.36 2.76
C ALA A 194 -5.56 -15.41 2.66
N VAL A 195 -4.61 -15.23 1.72
CA VAL A 195 -3.45 -16.12 1.59
C VAL A 195 -2.53 -16.01 2.80
N VAL A 196 -2.22 -14.80 3.25
CA VAL A 196 -1.42 -14.58 4.46
C VAL A 196 -2.11 -15.22 5.68
N TRP A 197 -3.40 -14.97 5.85
CA TRP A 197 -4.21 -15.55 6.91
C TRP A 197 -4.22 -17.09 6.87
N HIS A 198 -4.44 -17.69 5.68
CA HIS A 198 -4.45 -19.15 5.51
C HIS A 198 -3.10 -19.76 5.89
N ASN A 199 -2.01 -19.22 5.39
CA ASN A 199 -0.67 -19.73 5.67
C ASN A 199 -0.32 -19.61 7.17
N ASP A 200 -0.64 -18.48 7.78
CA ASP A 200 -0.45 -18.28 9.22
C ASP A 200 -1.24 -19.30 10.05
N ARG A 201 -2.52 -19.52 9.72
CA ARG A 201 -3.39 -20.48 10.41
C ARG A 201 -3.03 -21.94 10.21
N THR A 202 -2.42 -22.27 9.09
CA THR A 202 -2.00 -23.65 8.77
C THR A 202 -0.54 -23.94 9.10
N GLY A 203 0.19 -22.96 9.68
CA GLY A 203 1.60 -23.10 10.04
C GLY A 203 2.53 -23.15 8.81
N GLN A 204 2.06 -22.66 7.67
CA GLN A 204 2.86 -22.56 6.45
C GLN A 204 3.69 -21.26 6.45
N PRO A 205 4.78 -21.17 5.68
CA PRO A 205 5.54 -19.95 5.56
C PRO A 205 4.68 -18.76 5.09
N VAL A 206 4.61 -17.70 5.89
CA VAL A 206 3.94 -16.48 5.50
C VAL A 206 4.88 -15.66 4.62
N LEU A 207 4.60 -15.61 3.32
CA LEU A 207 5.39 -14.88 2.33
C LEU A 207 4.52 -13.82 1.65
N ARG A 208 5.16 -12.81 1.09
CA ARG A 208 4.54 -11.70 0.34
C ARG A 208 4.12 -12.09 -1.08
N SER A 209 3.66 -13.32 -1.26
CA SER A 209 3.40 -13.92 -2.57
C SER A 209 2.31 -14.99 -2.48
N LEU A 210 1.47 -15.08 -3.50
CA LEU A 210 0.46 -16.13 -3.61
C LEU A 210 1.06 -17.50 -3.85
N THR A 211 2.31 -17.60 -4.35
CA THR A 211 3.00 -18.88 -4.52
C THR A 211 3.20 -19.62 -3.20
N ALA A 212 3.21 -18.91 -2.07
CA ALA A 212 3.24 -19.53 -0.75
C ALA A 212 1.94 -20.26 -0.39
N TYR A 213 0.85 -20.03 -1.14
CA TYR A 213 -0.43 -20.72 -0.95
C TYR A 213 -0.52 -22.02 -1.76
N ASP A 214 0.25 -22.12 -2.85
CA ASP A 214 0.26 -23.25 -3.76
C ASP A 214 1.21 -24.35 -3.23
N HIS A 215 0.72 -25.13 -2.26
CA HIS A 215 1.45 -26.23 -1.60
C HIS A 215 0.62 -27.48 -1.38
#